data_1bf4193aeae11ca0499c3b6df150a786
#
_entry.id   1bf4193aeae11ca0499c3b6df150a786
#
_cell.length_a   1.000
_cell.length_b   1.000
_cell.length_c   1.000
_cell.angle_alpha   90.00
_cell.angle_beta   90.00
_cell.angle_gamma   90.00
#
_symmetry.space_group_name_H-M   'P 1'
#
loop_
_entity.id
_entity.type
_entity.pdbx_description
1 polymer ?
#
loop_
_entity_poly.entity_id
_entity_poly.type
_entity_poly.pdbx_seq_one_letter_code
_entity_poly.pdbx_strand_id
1 'polypeptide(L)'
;MIQIDDLITNALKNKLQSELRTYRALKSEILNYTTAKNAKPYDEAAECQIIKKMCKQREDSIADFKKADREVLISSEMEELEILKKLLPKPSTDSEVHSFFNQLCAVRNWTIQKENFVEWAIPKNCMGEAIKVLKNAFPYNDVKDLSNLVKNNLA
;
A
#
# COMPACT_ATOMS: atom_id res chain seq x y z
N MET A 1 12.31 -8.00 -1.41
CA MET A 1 12.20 -7.77 -2.88
C MET A 1 11.77 -9.04 -3.57
N ILE A 2 10.82 -8.95 -4.48
CA ILE A 2 10.22 -10.06 -5.21
C ILE A 2 11.21 -10.58 -6.26
N GLN A 3 11.38 -11.90 -6.35
CA GLN A 3 12.15 -12.56 -7.41
C GLN A 3 11.25 -12.72 -8.65
N ILE A 4 11.06 -11.64 -9.40
CA ILE A 4 10.09 -11.59 -10.51
C ILE A 4 10.41 -12.59 -11.62
N ASP A 5 11.69 -12.90 -11.88
CA ASP A 5 12.10 -13.85 -12.91
C ASP A 5 11.74 -15.29 -12.55
N ASP A 6 11.79 -15.63 -11.26
CA ASP A 6 11.35 -16.94 -10.77
C ASP A 6 9.84 -17.09 -10.90
N LEU A 7 9.06 -16.04 -10.59
CA LEU A 7 7.63 -16.04 -10.76
C LEU A 7 7.23 -16.21 -12.24
N ILE A 8 7.89 -15.50 -13.16
CA ILE A 8 7.69 -15.65 -14.61
C ILE A 8 8.00 -17.08 -15.06
N THR A 9 9.13 -17.62 -14.60
CA THR A 9 9.55 -18.98 -14.98
C THR A 9 8.55 -20.03 -14.47
N ASN A 10 8.07 -19.89 -13.24
CA ASN A 10 7.07 -20.77 -12.66
C ASN A 10 5.73 -20.67 -13.38
N ALA A 11 5.27 -19.46 -13.69
CA ALA A 11 4.04 -19.25 -14.44
C ALA A 11 4.12 -19.85 -15.87
N LEU A 12 5.27 -19.77 -16.51
CA LEU A 12 5.53 -20.43 -17.81
C LEU A 12 5.45 -21.95 -17.70
N LYS A 13 6.14 -22.55 -16.71
CA LYS A 13 6.15 -24.02 -16.50
C LYS A 13 4.75 -24.56 -16.23
N ASN A 14 3.95 -23.82 -15.45
CA ASN A 14 2.60 -24.21 -15.05
C ASN A 14 1.52 -23.76 -16.04
N LYS A 15 1.88 -23.12 -17.16
CA LYS A 15 0.97 -22.59 -18.19
C LYS A 15 -0.11 -21.62 -17.64
N LEU A 16 0.22 -20.87 -16.60
CA LEU A 16 -0.66 -19.89 -15.96
C LEU A 16 -0.62 -18.56 -16.72
N GLN A 17 -1.47 -18.43 -17.71
CA GLN A 17 -1.42 -17.30 -18.66
C GLN A 17 -1.68 -15.93 -17.99
N SER A 18 -2.67 -15.84 -17.11
CA SER A 18 -2.99 -14.59 -16.39
C SER A 18 -1.83 -14.14 -15.48
N GLU A 19 -1.23 -15.07 -14.75
CA GLU A 19 -0.04 -14.78 -13.92
C GLU A 19 1.14 -14.35 -14.77
N LEU A 20 1.42 -15.08 -15.85
CA LEU A 20 2.52 -14.77 -16.77
C LEU A 20 2.40 -13.37 -17.35
N ARG A 21 1.20 -12.97 -17.80
CA ARG A 21 0.91 -11.63 -18.32
C ARG A 21 1.14 -10.57 -17.25
N THR A 22 0.60 -10.79 -16.05
CA THR A 22 0.71 -9.86 -14.93
C THR A 22 2.17 -9.68 -14.48
N TYR A 23 2.94 -10.76 -14.33
CA TYR A 23 4.34 -10.68 -13.92
C TYR A 23 5.24 -10.03 -14.97
N ARG A 24 4.97 -10.25 -16.25
CA ARG A 24 5.66 -9.56 -17.34
C ARG A 24 5.38 -8.05 -17.34
N ALA A 25 4.12 -7.67 -17.10
CA ALA A 25 3.74 -6.27 -16.98
C ALA A 25 4.43 -5.63 -15.76
N LEU A 26 4.46 -6.32 -14.62
CA LEU A 26 5.17 -5.85 -13.42
C LEU A 26 6.67 -5.68 -13.68
N LYS A 27 7.32 -6.66 -14.34
CA LYS A 27 8.73 -6.56 -14.71
C LYS A 27 8.99 -5.33 -15.59
N SER A 28 8.11 -5.05 -16.54
CA SER A 28 8.21 -3.88 -17.40
C SER A 28 8.10 -2.56 -16.61
N GLU A 29 7.18 -2.45 -15.65
CA GLU A 29 7.03 -1.26 -14.80
C GLU A 29 8.26 -1.08 -13.88
N ILE A 30 8.83 -2.17 -13.34
CA ILE A 30 10.07 -2.13 -12.56
C ILE A 30 11.23 -1.63 -13.43
N LEU A 31 11.35 -2.13 -14.65
CA LEU A 31 12.38 -1.71 -15.59
C LEU A 31 12.23 -0.22 -15.94
N ASN A 32 11.02 0.23 -16.24
CA ASN A 32 10.73 1.65 -16.50
C ASN A 32 11.11 2.53 -15.30
N TYR A 33 10.85 2.07 -14.08
CA TYR A 33 11.21 2.80 -12.87
C TYR A 33 12.74 2.89 -12.70
N THR A 34 13.46 1.79 -12.92
CA THR A 34 14.93 1.73 -12.73
C THR A 34 15.73 2.42 -13.82
N THR A 35 15.18 2.53 -15.03
CA THR A 35 15.83 3.18 -16.17
C THR A 35 15.44 4.65 -16.37
N ALA A 36 14.54 5.18 -15.54
CA ALA A 36 14.12 6.58 -15.63
C ALA A 36 15.29 7.53 -15.36
N LYS A 37 15.31 8.68 -16.05
CA LYS A 37 16.39 9.67 -16.01
C LYS A 37 16.74 10.19 -14.59
N ASN A 38 15.75 10.13 -13.66
CA ASN A 38 15.89 10.49 -12.25
C ASN A 38 15.48 9.29 -11.37
N ALA A 39 15.91 8.08 -11.73
CA ALA A 39 15.57 6.88 -11.00
C ALA A 39 16.04 7.00 -9.55
N LYS A 40 15.10 6.79 -8.62
CA LYS A 40 15.43 6.60 -7.21
C LYS A 40 15.93 5.16 -7.01
N PRO A 41 16.67 4.89 -5.92
CA PRO A 41 17.04 3.51 -5.59
C PRO A 41 15.82 2.62 -5.59
N TYR A 42 15.94 1.45 -6.23
CA TYR A 42 14.88 0.44 -6.21
C TYR A 42 15.01 -0.36 -4.93
N ASP A 43 14.08 -0.12 -4.03
CA ASP A 43 13.96 -0.78 -2.74
C ASP A 43 12.58 -1.42 -2.58
N GLU A 44 12.34 -2.08 -1.47
CA GLU A 44 11.06 -2.72 -1.17
C GLU A 44 9.88 -1.72 -1.13
N ALA A 45 10.13 -0.51 -0.69
CA ALA A 45 9.12 0.55 -0.69
C ALA A 45 8.75 0.99 -2.11
N ALA A 46 9.75 1.13 -3.00
CA ALA A 46 9.54 1.43 -4.41
C ALA A 46 8.78 0.30 -5.12
N GLU A 47 9.14 -0.97 -4.85
CA GLU A 47 8.44 -2.15 -5.36
C GLU A 47 6.96 -2.12 -5.00
N CYS A 48 6.65 -1.89 -3.72
CA CYS A 48 5.27 -1.78 -3.25
C CYS A 48 4.51 -0.62 -3.87
N GLN A 49 5.16 0.53 -4.08
CA GLN A 49 4.53 1.66 -4.76
C GLN A 49 4.17 1.34 -6.20
N ILE A 50 5.04 0.63 -6.93
CA ILE A 50 4.78 0.17 -8.29
C ILE A 50 3.58 -0.77 -8.31
N ILE A 51 3.55 -1.79 -7.44
CA ILE A 51 2.45 -2.74 -7.37
C ILE A 51 1.14 -2.04 -6.99
N LYS A 52 1.14 -1.13 -6.00
CA LYS A 52 -0.05 -0.35 -5.63
C LYS A 52 -0.56 0.51 -6.78
N LYS A 53 0.33 1.15 -7.55
CA LYS A 53 -0.04 1.90 -8.75
C LYS A 53 -0.71 1.00 -9.78
N MET A 54 -0.16 -0.18 -10.03
CA MET A 54 -0.74 -1.15 -10.97
C MET A 54 -2.10 -1.65 -10.48
N CYS A 55 -2.25 -1.95 -9.19
CA CYS A 55 -3.56 -2.32 -8.61
C CYS A 55 -4.61 -1.24 -8.86
N LYS A 56 -4.27 0.02 -8.60
CA LYS A 56 -5.18 1.13 -8.84
C LYS A 56 -5.56 1.26 -10.32
N GLN A 57 -4.62 1.10 -11.24
CA GLN A 57 -4.91 1.10 -12.68
C GLN A 57 -5.91 0.00 -13.07
N ARG A 58 -5.80 -1.23 -12.47
CA ARG A 58 -6.77 -2.31 -12.69
C ARG A 58 -8.14 -1.97 -12.10
N GLU A 59 -8.19 -1.40 -10.91
CA GLU A 59 -9.44 -0.95 -10.27
C GLU A 59 -10.14 0.14 -11.11
N ASP A 60 -9.40 1.10 -11.65
CA ASP A 60 -9.92 2.14 -12.52
C ASP A 60 -10.46 1.52 -13.85
N SER A 61 -9.69 0.59 -14.47
CA SER A 61 -10.13 -0.14 -15.67
C SER A 61 -11.41 -0.96 -15.43
N ILE A 62 -11.51 -1.66 -14.30
CA ILE A 62 -12.71 -2.40 -13.90
C ILE A 62 -13.93 -1.47 -13.79
N ALA A 63 -13.73 -0.27 -13.19
CA ALA A 63 -14.81 0.70 -13.05
C ALA A 63 -15.31 1.21 -14.43
N ASP A 64 -14.39 1.43 -15.36
CA ASP A 64 -14.74 1.88 -16.71
C ASP A 64 -15.37 0.77 -17.56
N PHE A 65 -14.88 -0.47 -17.47
CA PHE A 65 -15.49 -1.62 -18.14
C PHE A 65 -16.89 -1.95 -17.60
N LYS A 66 -17.15 -1.73 -16.31
CA LYS A 66 -18.50 -1.84 -15.72
C LYS A 66 -19.47 -0.85 -16.35
N LYS A 67 -19.05 0.39 -16.60
CA LYS A 67 -19.89 1.41 -17.28
C LYS A 67 -20.19 1.03 -18.73
N ALA A 68 -19.28 0.27 -19.35
CA ALA A 68 -19.37 -0.16 -20.75
C ALA A 68 -19.98 -1.56 -20.94
N ASP A 69 -20.43 -2.21 -19.86
CA ASP A 69 -21.05 -3.55 -19.84
C ASP A 69 -20.16 -4.65 -20.47
N ARG A 70 -18.84 -4.60 -20.20
CA ARG A 70 -17.82 -5.49 -20.76
C ARG A 70 -17.39 -6.57 -19.77
N GLU A 71 -18.26 -7.51 -19.43
CA GLU A 71 -18.05 -8.53 -18.40
C GLU A 71 -16.77 -9.36 -18.57
N VAL A 72 -16.44 -9.77 -19.80
CA VAL A 72 -15.23 -10.57 -20.06
C VAL A 72 -13.95 -9.79 -19.71
N LEU A 73 -13.92 -8.49 -20.00
CA LEU A 73 -12.77 -7.64 -19.66
C LEU A 73 -12.69 -7.39 -18.15
N ILE A 74 -13.83 -7.23 -17.49
CA ILE A 74 -13.90 -7.10 -16.03
C ILE A 74 -13.29 -8.34 -15.36
N SER A 75 -13.67 -9.55 -15.79
CA SER A 75 -13.14 -10.79 -15.22
C SER A 75 -11.62 -10.87 -15.38
N SER A 76 -11.08 -10.53 -16.55
CA SER A 76 -9.64 -10.54 -16.80
C SER A 76 -8.89 -9.54 -15.91
N GLU A 77 -9.40 -8.31 -15.76
CA GLU A 77 -8.78 -7.30 -14.90
C GLU A 77 -8.86 -7.67 -13.41
N MET A 78 -9.95 -8.32 -12.99
CA MET A 78 -10.09 -8.83 -11.62
C MET A 78 -9.06 -9.91 -11.30
N GLU A 79 -8.83 -10.88 -12.21
CA GLU A 79 -7.80 -11.89 -12.06
C GLU A 79 -6.41 -11.26 -11.88
N GLU A 80 -6.05 -10.29 -12.74
CA GLU A 80 -4.78 -9.60 -12.66
C GLU A 80 -4.63 -8.79 -11.36
N LEU A 81 -5.71 -8.14 -10.90
CA LEU A 81 -5.75 -7.41 -9.65
C LEU A 81 -5.50 -8.34 -8.44
N GLU A 82 -6.12 -9.53 -8.43
CA GLU A 82 -5.90 -10.51 -7.35
C GLU A 82 -4.45 -11.01 -7.32
N ILE A 83 -3.85 -11.26 -8.49
CA ILE A 83 -2.45 -11.67 -8.59
C ILE A 83 -1.53 -10.57 -8.02
N LEU A 84 -1.75 -9.32 -8.38
CA LEU A 84 -0.98 -8.18 -7.87
C LEU A 84 -1.16 -8.01 -6.35
N LYS A 85 -2.39 -8.14 -5.83
CA LYS A 85 -2.66 -8.04 -4.39
C LYS A 85 -1.95 -9.13 -3.58
N LYS A 86 -1.77 -10.33 -4.13
CA LYS A 86 -1.01 -11.41 -3.48
C LYS A 86 0.48 -11.10 -3.32
N LEU A 87 1.03 -10.24 -4.17
CA LEU A 87 2.43 -9.82 -4.12
C LEU A 87 2.68 -8.72 -3.07
N LEU A 88 1.64 -8.01 -2.66
CA LEU A 88 1.77 -6.99 -1.61
C LEU A 88 1.93 -7.67 -0.25
N PRO A 89 2.83 -7.17 0.60
CA PRO A 89 2.88 -7.59 1.99
C PRO A 89 1.53 -7.36 2.65
N LYS A 90 1.18 -8.24 3.59
CA LYS A 90 -0.05 -8.04 4.36
C LYS A 90 0.03 -6.73 5.13
N PRO A 91 -1.01 -5.89 5.08
CA PRO A 91 -1.06 -4.70 5.92
C PRO A 91 -1.00 -5.12 7.39
N SER A 92 -0.36 -4.29 8.21
CA SER A 92 -0.37 -4.49 9.66
C SER A 92 -1.80 -4.41 10.19
N THR A 93 -2.06 -5.18 11.23
CA THR A 93 -3.40 -5.19 11.86
C THR A 93 -3.68 -3.85 12.56
N ASP A 94 -4.95 -3.50 12.69
CA ASP A 94 -5.36 -2.29 13.41
C ASP A 94 -4.79 -2.25 14.84
N SER A 95 -4.71 -3.41 15.50
CA SER A 95 -4.12 -3.54 16.83
C SER A 95 -2.64 -3.17 16.86
N GLU A 96 -1.85 -3.60 15.88
CA GLU A 96 -0.43 -3.25 15.77
C GLU A 96 -0.24 -1.77 15.49
N VAL A 97 -1.05 -1.21 14.59
CA VAL A 97 -1.03 0.22 14.26
C VAL A 97 -1.39 1.06 15.50
N HIS A 98 -2.45 0.71 16.22
CA HIS A 98 -2.86 1.39 17.45
C HIS A 98 -1.81 1.26 18.55
N SER A 99 -1.22 0.10 18.74
CA SER A 99 -0.15 -0.11 19.72
C SER A 99 1.06 0.79 19.45
N PHE A 100 1.51 0.82 18.20
CA PHE A 100 2.60 1.71 17.79
C PHE A 100 2.24 3.20 17.95
N PHE A 101 1.01 3.57 17.59
CA PHE A 101 0.51 4.93 17.76
C PHE A 101 0.54 5.37 19.24
N ASN A 102 0.08 4.54 20.14
CA ASN A 102 0.11 4.82 21.59
C ASN A 102 1.55 4.96 22.11
N GLN A 103 2.47 4.10 21.64
CA GLN A 103 3.90 4.23 21.98
C GLN A 103 4.49 5.53 21.41
N LEU A 104 4.15 5.92 20.19
CA LEU A 104 4.58 7.17 19.58
C LEU A 104 4.11 8.38 20.39
N CYS A 105 2.84 8.39 20.81
CA CYS A 105 2.28 9.44 21.65
C CYS A 105 3.01 9.52 23.01
N ALA A 106 3.30 8.38 23.63
CA ALA A 106 4.03 8.31 24.88
C ALA A 106 5.46 8.88 24.77
N VAL A 107 6.21 8.44 23.75
CA VAL A 107 7.59 8.91 23.51
C VAL A 107 7.64 10.41 23.20
N ARG A 108 6.64 10.95 22.54
CA ARG A 108 6.54 12.36 22.15
C ARG A 108 5.87 13.23 23.21
N ASN A 109 5.40 12.66 24.33
CA ASN A 109 4.60 13.33 25.34
C ASN A 109 3.36 14.05 24.75
N TRP A 110 2.74 13.44 23.75
CA TRP A 110 1.49 13.92 23.16
C TRP A 110 0.32 13.48 24.04
N THR A 111 0.00 14.29 25.02
CA THR A 111 -1.06 14.01 25.99
C THR A 111 -1.96 15.23 26.18
N ILE A 112 -3.24 14.98 26.43
CA ILE A 112 -4.15 15.99 26.96
C ILE A 112 -4.42 15.65 28.42
N GLN A 113 -4.27 16.64 29.29
CA GLN A 113 -4.77 16.53 30.67
C GLN A 113 -6.27 16.83 30.66
N LYS A 114 -7.09 15.83 30.98
CA LYS A 114 -8.48 16.00 31.37
C LYS A 114 -8.59 15.95 32.89
N GLU A 115 -9.62 16.56 33.45
CA GLU A 115 -9.78 16.83 34.89
C GLU A 115 -9.43 15.66 35.84
N ASN A 116 -9.49 14.38 35.38
CA ASN A 116 -9.21 13.21 36.21
C ASN A 116 -8.31 12.15 35.58
N PHE A 117 -7.83 12.32 34.33
CA PHE A 117 -6.95 11.35 33.67
C PHE A 117 -6.19 11.98 32.50
N VAL A 118 -5.06 11.34 32.16
CA VAL A 118 -4.25 11.70 30.99
C VAL A 118 -4.71 10.87 29.80
N GLU A 119 -5.14 11.52 28.75
CA GLU A 119 -5.50 10.88 27.47
C GLU A 119 -4.42 11.18 26.43
N TRP A 120 -4.09 10.17 25.63
CA TRP A 120 -3.17 10.35 24.52
C TRP A 120 -3.86 11.15 23.41
N ALA A 121 -3.31 12.32 23.09
CA ALA A 121 -3.83 13.12 22.01
C ALA A 121 -2.71 13.91 21.34
N ILE A 122 -2.83 14.05 20.03
CA ILE A 122 -1.84 14.73 19.19
C ILE A 122 -2.14 16.23 19.17
N PRO A 123 -1.19 17.11 19.48
CA PRO A 123 -1.34 18.54 19.22
C PRO A 123 -1.59 18.80 17.72
N LYS A 124 -2.49 19.73 17.41
CA LYS A 124 -2.87 20.02 15.99
C LYS A 124 -1.68 20.35 15.10
N ASN A 125 -0.67 21.03 15.64
CA ASN A 125 0.56 21.36 14.92
C ASN A 125 1.46 20.14 14.64
N CYS A 126 1.27 19.02 15.35
CA CYS A 126 2.05 17.78 15.18
C CYS A 126 1.37 16.74 14.26
N MET A 127 0.17 17.02 13.75
CA MET A 127 -0.59 16.11 12.88
C MET A 127 0.22 15.61 11.68
N GLY A 128 0.91 16.52 11.01
CA GLY A 128 1.72 16.18 9.83
C GLY A 128 2.89 15.25 10.14
N GLU A 129 3.54 15.46 11.30
CA GLU A 129 4.62 14.59 11.79
C GLU A 129 4.08 13.21 12.13
N ALA A 130 2.98 13.11 12.87
CA ALA A 130 2.36 11.85 13.24
C ALA A 130 1.99 11.02 12.01
N ILE A 131 1.33 11.62 11.02
CA ILE A 131 1.00 10.95 9.76
C ILE A 131 2.25 10.48 9.02
N LYS A 132 3.32 11.29 8.98
CA LYS A 132 4.57 10.92 8.33
C LYS A 132 5.24 9.73 9.01
N VAL A 133 5.29 9.72 10.34
CA VAL A 133 5.87 8.62 11.12
C VAL A 133 5.08 7.33 10.92
N LEU A 134 3.75 7.39 10.98
CA LEU A 134 2.89 6.22 10.74
C LEU A 134 3.04 5.67 9.33
N LYS A 135 3.09 6.52 8.32
CA LYS A 135 3.32 6.08 6.92
C LYS A 135 4.66 5.37 6.74
N ASN A 136 5.70 5.84 7.42
CA ASN A 136 7.00 5.20 7.35
C ASN A 136 7.03 3.86 8.11
N ALA A 137 6.36 3.78 9.25
CA ALA A 137 6.27 2.55 10.05
C ALA A 137 5.35 1.49 9.41
N PHE A 138 4.28 1.95 8.74
CA PHE A 138 3.26 1.09 8.13
C PHE A 138 3.05 1.42 6.64
N PRO A 139 4.05 1.17 5.79
CA PRO A 139 4.01 1.55 4.38
C PRO A 139 2.94 0.78 3.57
N TYR A 140 2.43 -0.32 4.10
CA TYR A 140 1.47 -1.20 3.44
C TYR A 140 0.01 -0.93 3.82
N ASN A 141 -0.23 -0.16 4.91
CA ASN A 141 -1.57 0.23 5.33
C ASN A 141 -2.14 1.37 4.47
N ASP A 142 -3.47 1.48 4.43
CA ASP A 142 -4.12 2.60 3.72
C ASP A 142 -3.79 3.93 4.40
N VAL A 143 -3.37 4.89 3.59
CA VAL A 143 -3.01 6.23 4.06
C VAL A 143 -4.22 6.96 4.65
N LYS A 144 -5.45 6.67 4.16
CA LYS A 144 -6.68 7.25 4.70
C LYS A 144 -6.93 6.76 6.12
N ASP A 145 -6.76 5.46 6.37
CA ASP A 145 -6.97 4.86 7.68
C ASP A 145 -5.97 5.38 8.69
N LEU A 146 -4.68 5.45 8.33
CA LEU A 146 -3.64 6.05 9.16
C LEU A 146 -3.93 7.55 9.43
N SER A 147 -4.41 8.28 8.44
CA SER A 147 -4.75 9.70 8.60
C SER A 147 -5.99 9.90 9.46
N ASN A 148 -6.98 9.00 9.36
CA ASN A 148 -8.18 9.02 10.18
C ASN A 148 -7.84 8.71 11.64
N LEU A 149 -6.97 7.73 11.89
CA LEU A 149 -6.47 7.42 13.24
C LEU A 149 -5.87 8.66 13.89
N VAL A 150 -5.00 9.39 13.18
CA VAL A 150 -4.40 10.62 13.70
C VAL A 150 -5.45 11.69 13.95
N LYS A 151 -6.39 11.91 13.02
CA LYS A 151 -7.44 12.93 13.14
C LYS A 151 -8.39 12.67 14.31
N ASN A 152 -8.73 11.41 14.55
CA ASN A 152 -9.63 11.00 15.63
C ASN A 152 -8.98 11.18 17.03
N ASN A 153 -7.66 11.34 17.08
CA ASN A 153 -6.89 11.54 18.31
C ASN A 153 -6.25 12.95 18.39
N LEU A 154 -6.78 13.92 17.64
CA LEU A 154 -6.35 15.32 17.75
C LEU A 154 -6.92 16.00 19.00
N ALA A 155 -6.09 16.84 19.61
CA ALA A 155 -6.44 17.70 20.74
C ALA A 155 -7.31 18.89 20.31
#